data_32da1de3d5cdb18800db884aef9cb4b9
#
_entry.id   32da1de3d5cdb18800db884aef9cb4b9
#
_cell.length_a   1.000
_cell.length_b   1.000
_cell.length_c   1.000
_cell.angle_alpha   90.00
_cell.angle_beta   90.00
_cell.angle_gamma   90.00
#
_symmetry.space_group_name_H-M   'P 1'
#
loop_
_entity.id
_entity.type
_entity.pdbx_description
1 polymer ?
#
loop_
_entity_poly.entity_id
_entity_poly.type
_entity_poly.pdbx_seq_one_letter_code
_entity_poly.pdbx_strand_id
1 'polypeptide(L)'
;MGSAPSPDAKAPAGLAIRPLTSFASQPWRNGGGTMRMLAQDVDGGWRISLTDVERDGPYSRFAGMTRVSLVMEGAGVTLDDGTMRVELRPGRPSEYDGGATWHATLRDGPVVKLNAMAARGRYRARITPLYEAAHVQTGCFALVVTLRASCIVCATDSTDAIVHDAVHVASRIADCPALDIAPSNIKDGGKVSIEAPPDAPAPYGALVIIEAVSGGRRAADADSLPSKGKQA
;
A
#
# COMPACT_ATOMS: atom_id res chain seq x y z
N MET A 1 18.99 -16.52 -27.05
CA MET A 1 19.83 -16.08 -25.92
C MET A 1 19.55 -14.63 -25.73
N GLY A 2 18.58 -14.29 -24.84
CA GLY A 2 18.26 -12.93 -24.47
C GLY A 2 19.25 -12.47 -23.41
N SER A 3 19.93 -11.35 -23.64
CA SER A 3 20.79 -10.71 -22.65
C SER A 3 19.95 -10.31 -21.43
N ALA A 4 20.45 -10.65 -20.25
CA ALA A 4 19.87 -10.16 -19.00
C ALA A 4 19.94 -8.61 -18.97
N PRO A 5 18.89 -7.93 -18.54
CA PRO A 5 18.88 -6.48 -18.45
C PRO A 5 19.92 -5.99 -17.42
N SER A 6 20.52 -4.85 -17.71
CA SER A 6 21.55 -4.23 -16.88
C SER A 6 20.95 -3.72 -15.57
N PRO A 7 21.60 -3.87 -14.39
CA PRO A 7 21.09 -3.41 -13.10
C PRO A 7 20.97 -1.88 -12.97
N ASP A 8 21.47 -1.12 -13.95
CA ASP A 8 21.45 0.35 -13.99
C ASP A 8 20.33 0.95 -14.84
N ALA A 9 19.30 0.18 -15.22
CA ALA A 9 18.18 0.71 -15.98
C ALA A 9 17.43 1.75 -15.12
N LYS A 10 17.52 3.02 -15.54
CA LYS A 10 16.85 4.14 -14.87
C LYS A 10 15.34 3.92 -14.89
N ALA A 11 14.72 3.93 -13.71
CA ALA A 11 13.27 3.82 -13.60
C ALA A 11 12.56 4.84 -14.50
N PRO A 12 11.44 4.50 -15.16
CA PRO A 12 10.64 5.45 -15.93
C PRO A 12 10.29 6.65 -15.07
N ALA A 13 10.15 7.82 -15.71
CA ALA A 13 9.72 9.03 -15.00
C ALA A 13 8.42 8.75 -14.25
N GLY A 14 8.45 8.86 -12.91
CA GLY A 14 7.31 8.61 -12.06
C GLY A 14 7.21 7.27 -11.37
N LEU A 15 8.11 6.37 -11.64
CA LEU A 15 8.24 5.12 -10.94
C LEU A 15 9.44 5.19 -9.98
N ALA A 16 9.21 4.95 -8.70
CA ALA A 16 10.27 4.82 -7.71
C ALA A 16 10.33 3.37 -7.22
N ILE A 17 11.45 2.71 -7.46
CA ILE A 17 11.73 1.37 -6.93
C ILE A 17 12.60 1.53 -5.71
N ARG A 18 12.14 1.02 -4.57
CA ARG A 18 12.85 1.12 -3.31
C ARG A 18 12.88 -0.24 -2.61
N PRO A 19 14.05 -0.72 -2.17
CA PRO A 19 14.10 -1.94 -1.37
C PRO A 19 13.41 -1.73 -0.02
N LEU A 20 12.68 -2.73 0.48
CA LEU A 20 12.00 -2.64 1.79
C LEU A 20 12.96 -2.32 2.94
N THR A 21 14.23 -2.70 2.82
CA THR A 21 15.29 -2.37 3.78
C THR A 21 15.60 -0.87 3.87
N SER A 22 15.23 -0.08 2.84
CA SER A 22 15.39 1.38 2.85
C SER A 22 14.35 2.11 3.73
N PHE A 23 13.28 1.41 4.14
CA PHE A 23 12.27 1.96 5.03
C PHE A 23 12.60 1.64 6.48
N ALA A 24 12.72 2.68 7.32
CA ALA A 24 13.06 2.51 8.73
C ALA A 24 12.00 1.66 9.45
N SER A 25 12.44 0.64 10.18
CA SER A 25 11.59 -0.14 11.07
C SER A 25 11.37 0.63 12.37
N GLN A 26 10.12 0.79 12.78
CA GLN A 26 9.72 1.49 13.99
C GLN A 26 9.01 0.51 14.92
N PRO A 27 9.49 0.32 16.16
CA PRO A 27 8.80 -0.52 17.13
C PRO A 27 7.46 0.11 17.55
N TRP A 28 6.47 -0.72 17.80
CA TRP A 28 5.22 -0.27 18.39
C TRP A 28 5.44 0.13 19.86
N ARG A 29 4.70 1.14 20.32
CA ARG A 29 4.79 1.60 21.71
C ARG A 29 4.44 0.52 22.74
N ASN A 30 3.55 -0.41 22.38
CA ASN A 30 3.16 -1.54 23.24
C ASN A 30 4.10 -2.76 23.12
N GLY A 31 5.16 -2.67 22.32
CA GLY A 31 6.11 -3.75 22.08
C GLY A 31 5.52 -4.98 21.37
N GLY A 32 4.33 -4.89 20.79
CA GLY A 32 3.64 -6.00 20.11
C GLY A 32 4.13 -6.30 18.70
N GLY A 33 5.08 -5.53 18.19
CA GLY A 33 5.63 -5.70 16.85
C GLY A 33 6.35 -4.46 16.32
N THR A 34 6.62 -4.44 15.03
CA THR A 34 7.26 -3.34 14.32
C THR A 34 6.45 -2.88 13.11
N MET A 35 6.78 -1.72 12.58
CA MET A 35 6.15 -1.15 11.40
C MET A 35 7.17 -0.44 10.51
N ARG A 36 7.03 -0.60 9.20
CA ARG A 36 7.68 0.24 8.17
C ARG A 36 6.62 1.05 7.45
N MET A 37 6.74 2.40 7.48
CA MET A 37 5.90 3.28 6.68
C MET A 37 6.40 3.25 5.25
N LEU A 38 5.57 2.76 4.31
CA LEU A 38 5.93 2.65 2.90
C LEU A 38 5.57 3.92 2.13
N ALA A 39 4.38 4.46 2.39
CA ALA A 39 3.90 5.70 1.79
C ALA A 39 2.81 6.35 2.67
N GLN A 40 2.66 7.67 2.56
CA GLN A 40 1.59 8.41 3.24
C GLN A 40 1.29 9.72 2.53
N ASP A 41 0.06 10.19 2.69
CA ASP A 41 -0.36 11.52 2.27
C ASP A 41 0.27 12.61 3.16
N VAL A 42 0.60 13.76 2.57
CA VAL A 42 1.18 14.90 3.29
C VAL A 42 0.25 15.41 4.40
N ASP A 43 -1.06 15.37 4.15
CA ASP A 43 -2.10 15.81 5.09
C ASP A 43 -2.62 14.66 5.98
N GLY A 44 -1.99 13.50 5.94
CA GLY A 44 -2.39 12.33 6.72
C GLY A 44 -3.72 11.70 6.30
N GLY A 45 -4.22 12.03 5.10
CA GLY A 45 -5.49 11.50 4.59
C GLY A 45 -5.45 10.00 4.29
N TRP A 46 -4.28 9.46 4.03
CA TRP A 46 -4.05 8.01 3.87
C TRP A 46 -2.61 7.63 4.21
N ARG A 47 -2.39 6.35 4.47
CA ARG A 47 -1.06 5.78 4.67
C ARG A 47 -1.02 4.29 4.38
N ILE A 48 0.14 3.81 3.96
CA ILE A 48 0.43 2.40 3.65
C ILE A 48 1.64 1.98 4.47
N SER A 49 1.54 0.85 5.16
CA SER A 49 2.61 0.33 6.01
C SER A 49 2.68 -1.19 5.96
N LEU A 50 3.90 -1.71 6.09
CA LEU A 50 4.16 -3.11 6.38
C LEU A 50 4.38 -3.26 7.90
N THR A 51 3.80 -4.30 8.49
CA THR A 51 3.75 -4.46 9.94
C THR A 51 4.05 -5.89 10.34
N ASP A 52 5.03 -6.07 11.21
CA ASP A 52 5.30 -7.34 11.87
C ASP A 52 4.50 -7.34 13.18
N VAL A 53 3.61 -8.31 13.36
CA VAL A 53 2.83 -8.51 14.59
C VAL A 53 3.36 -9.75 15.28
N GLU A 54 4.00 -9.57 16.43
CA GLU A 54 4.75 -10.62 17.11
C GLU A 54 4.00 -11.22 18.29
N ARG A 55 3.02 -10.49 18.83
CA ARG A 55 2.25 -10.87 20.02
C ARG A 55 0.81 -10.40 19.93
N ASP A 56 -0.04 -11.09 20.68
CA ASP A 56 -1.40 -10.65 20.97
C ASP A 56 -1.39 -9.29 21.68
N GLY A 57 -2.45 -8.52 21.46
CA GLY A 57 -2.58 -7.24 22.13
C GLY A 57 -3.44 -6.20 21.40
N PRO A 58 -3.56 -5.02 22.00
CA PRO A 58 -4.40 -3.96 21.45
C PRO A 58 -3.77 -3.35 20.20
N TYR A 59 -4.62 -3.07 19.19
CA TYR A 59 -4.24 -2.28 18.03
C TYR A 59 -4.44 -0.79 18.28
N SER A 60 -3.57 0.02 17.68
CA SER A 60 -3.72 1.48 17.69
C SER A 60 -5.00 1.89 16.98
N ARG A 61 -5.72 2.84 17.58
CA ARG A 61 -6.95 3.41 17.03
C ARG A 61 -6.62 4.57 16.10
N PHE A 62 -7.35 4.63 14.99
CA PHE A 62 -7.26 5.70 13.99
C PHE A 62 -8.69 6.16 13.67
N ALA A 63 -9.21 7.08 14.49
CA ALA A 63 -10.56 7.60 14.34
C ALA A 63 -10.76 8.23 12.95
N GLY A 64 -11.91 7.96 12.34
CA GLY A 64 -12.24 8.46 11.01
C GLY A 64 -11.55 7.75 9.84
N MET A 65 -10.70 6.74 10.10
CA MET A 65 -10.02 5.97 9.07
C MET A 65 -10.70 4.62 8.84
N THR A 66 -10.81 4.23 7.58
CA THR A 66 -11.02 2.83 7.19
C THR A 66 -9.66 2.16 7.04
N ARG A 67 -9.55 0.93 7.50
CA ARG A 67 -8.32 0.14 7.37
C ARG A 67 -8.59 -1.08 6.50
N VAL A 68 -7.72 -1.31 5.52
CA VAL A 68 -7.64 -2.56 4.77
C VAL A 68 -6.34 -3.25 5.13
N SER A 69 -6.41 -4.53 5.49
CA SER A 69 -5.22 -5.33 5.82
C SER A 69 -5.18 -6.62 5.01
N LEU A 70 -3.96 -6.98 4.60
CA LEU A 70 -3.64 -8.24 3.95
C LEU A 70 -2.54 -8.93 4.75
N VAL A 71 -2.78 -10.15 5.23
CA VAL A 71 -1.73 -10.99 5.81
C VAL A 71 -0.87 -11.53 4.68
N MET A 72 0.40 -11.17 4.72
CA MET A 72 1.40 -11.51 3.73
C MET A 72 2.16 -12.78 4.12
N GLU A 73 2.44 -12.95 5.42
CA GLU A 73 3.06 -14.14 6.01
C GLU A 73 2.43 -14.47 7.36
N GLY A 74 2.49 -15.76 7.73
CA GLY A 74 1.91 -16.29 8.96
C GLY A 74 0.49 -16.82 8.78
N ALA A 75 -0.09 -17.35 9.87
CA ALA A 75 -1.36 -18.08 9.83
C ALA A 75 -2.59 -17.17 9.94
N GLY A 76 -2.42 -15.89 10.27
CA GLY A 76 -3.51 -14.93 10.38
C GLY A 76 -3.70 -14.35 11.76
N VAL A 77 -4.63 -13.40 11.85
CA VAL A 77 -4.97 -12.66 13.08
C VAL A 77 -6.48 -12.57 13.21
N THR A 78 -6.99 -12.80 14.41
CA THR A 78 -8.36 -12.47 14.77
C THR A 78 -8.37 -11.13 15.49
N LEU A 79 -9.17 -10.19 15.00
CA LEU A 79 -9.45 -8.91 15.65
C LEU A 79 -10.81 -8.99 16.31
N ASP A 80 -10.90 -8.56 17.57
CA ASP A 80 -12.13 -8.55 18.35
C ASP A 80 -12.24 -7.21 19.10
N ASP A 81 -13.39 -6.53 19.03
CA ASP A 81 -13.65 -5.29 19.77
C ASP A 81 -14.71 -5.46 20.87
N GLY A 82 -15.11 -6.71 21.13
CA GLY A 82 -16.17 -7.08 22.06
C GLY A 82 -17.57 -7.16 21.45
N THR A 83 -17.78 -6.61 20.26
CA THR A 83 -19.05 -6.64 19.51
C THR A 83 -18.87 -7.26 18.12
N MET A 84 -17.77 -6.98 17.48
CA MET A 84 -17.44 -7.46 16.14
C MET A 84 -16.15 -8.26 16.13
N ARG A 85 -16.13 -9.27 15.28
CA ARG A 85 -14.93 -10.06 15.01
C ARG A 85 -14.56 -9.99 13.54
N VAL A 86 -13.29 -9.72 13.25
CA VAL A 86 -12.72 -9.71 11.91
C VAL A 86 -11.58 -10.71 11.85
N GLU A 87 -11.64 -11.63 10.90
CA GLU A 87 -10.56 -12.58 10.66
C GLU A 87 -9.68 -12.10 9.50
N LEU A 88 -8.42 -11.82 9.80
CA LEU A 88 -7.40 -11.53 8.81
C LEU A 88 -6.74 -12.84 8.42
N ARG A 89 -7.05 -13.34 7.22
CA ARG A 89 -6.52 -14.60 6.69
C ARG A 89 -5.45 -14.34 5.65
N PRO A 90 -4.44 -15.24 5.52
CA PRO A 90 -3.44 -15.12 4.47
C PRO A 90 -4.07 -14.99 3.08
N GLY A 91 -3.54 -14.09 2.25
CA GLY A 91 -3.96 -13.89 0.87
C GLY A 91 -5.37 -13.29 0.68
N ARG A 92 -6.09 -12.94 1.77
CA ARG A 92 -7.44 -12.34 1.71
C ARG A 92 -7.45 -10.97 2.37
N PRO A 93 -7.60 -9.88 1.58
CA PRO A 93 -7.75 -8.54 2.14
C PRO A 93 -9.03 -8.45 2.97
N SER A 94 -8.96 -7.75 4.10
CA SER A 94 -10.11 -7.49 4.97
C SER A 94 -10.18 -6.01 5.29
N GLU A 95 -11.38 -5.43 5.16
CA GLU A 95 -11.66 -4.04 5.49
C GLU A 95 -12.35 -3.96 6.84
N TYR A 96 -11.96 -3.00 7.69
CA TYR A 96 -12.54 -2.78 9.01
C TYR A 96 -12.34 -1.34 9.50
N ASP A 97 -13.06 -0.99 10.57
CA ASP A 97 -12.96 0.34 11.19
C ASP A 97 -11.61 0.54 11.87
N GLY A 98 -10.83 1.52 11.41
CA GLY A 98 -9.58 1.90 12.06
C GLY A 98 -9.78 2.58 13.42
N GLY A 99 -10.97 3.11 13.71
CA GLY A 99 -11.31 3.79 14.97
C GLY A 99 -11.77 2.86 16.09
N ALA A 100 -12.15 1.63 15.81
CA ALA A 100 -12.59 0.66 16.80
C ALA A 100 -11.44 0.20 17.71
N THR A 101 -11.78 -0.29 18.89
CA THR A 101 -10.81 -0.77 19.90
C THR A 101 -10.52 -2.24 19.70
N TRP A 102 -9.75 -2.55 18.68
CA TRP A 102 -9.40 -3.92 18.32
C TRP A 102 -8.37 -4.52 19.27
N HIS A 103 -8.65 -5.73 19.74
CA HIS A 103 -7.67 -6.65 20.32
C HIS A 103 -7.30 -7.71 19.30
N ALA A 104 -6.02 -7.88 19.03
CA ALA A 104 -5.51 -8.86 18.08
C ALA A 104 -5.11 -10.13 18.81
N THR A 105 -5.51 -11.28 18.28
CA THR A 105 -5.05 -12.60 18.67
C THR A 105 -4.44 -13.30 17.47
N LEU A 106 -3.19 -13.69 17.57
CA LEU A 106 -2.47 -14.44 16.55
C LEU A 106 -2.98 -15.89 16.51
N ARG A 107 -3.10 -16.45 15.30
CA ARG A 107 -3.62 -17.81 15.15
C ARG A 107 -2.56 -18.88 15.38
N ASP A 108 -1.36 -18.65 14.88
CA ASP A 108 -0.22 -19.56 14.99
C ASP A 108 1.07 -18.79 14.74
N GLY A 109 1.59 -18.15 15.79
CA GLY A 109 2.80 -17.36 15.72
C GLY A 109 2.68 -16.01 15.02
N PRO A 110 3.82 -15.34 14.82
CA PRO A 110 3.89 -14.00 14.25
C PRO A 110 3.36 -13.92 12.82
N VAL A 111 2.88 -12.73 12.46
CA VAL A 111 2.41 -12.45 11.10
C VAL A 111 3.03 -11.17 10.56
N VAL A 112 3.25 -11.14 9.24
CA VAL A 112 3.55 -9.93 8.50
C VAL A 112 2.32 -9.51 7.72
N LYS A 113 1.92 -8.26 7.83
CA LYS A 113 0.75 -7.76 7.12
C LYS A 113 0.98 -6.41 6.49
N LEU A 114 0.42 -6.25 5.29
CA LEU A 114 0.31 -4.99 4.58
C LEU A 114 -0.97 -4.29 5.03
N ASN A 115 -0.88 -3.01 5.40
CA ASN A 115 -2.00 -2.20 5.80
C ASN A 115 -2.12 -0.97 4.90
N ALA A 116 -3.32 -0.65 4.46
CA ALA A 116 -3.68 0.61 3.87
C ALA A 116 -4.78 1.26 4.73
N MET A 117 -4.58 2.51 5.10
CA MET A 117 -5.56 3.29 5.86
C MET A 117 -5.94 4.51 5.06
N ALA A 118 -7.23 4.82 5.03
CA ALA A 118 -7.78 5.94 4.28
C ALA A 118 -8.85 6.68 5.07
N ALA A 119 -8.83 8.01 5.07
CA ALA A 119 -9.82 8.86 5.71
C ALA A 119 -11.17 8.68 5.02
N ARG A 120 -12.20 8.33 5.81
CA ARG A 120 -13.57 8.11 5.31
C ARG A 120 -14.10 9.36 4.63
N GLY A 121 -14.77 9.16 3.49
CA GLY A 121 -15.34 10.23 2.69
C GLY A 121 -14.32 11.05 1.87
N ARG A 122 -13.01 10.89 2.11
CA ARG A 122 -11.96 11.54 1.35
C ARG A 122 -11.23 10.60 0.41
N TYR A 123 -10.92 9.41 0.90
CA TYR A 123 -10.16 8.40 0.18
C TYR A 123 -10.75 7.01 0.35
N ARG A 124 -10.49 6.17 -0.63
CA ARG A 124 -10.74 4.72 -0.58
C ARG A 124 -9.43 4.00 -0.79
N ALA A 125 -9.13 3.04 0.07
CA ALA A 125 -7.99 2.14 -0.07
C ALA A 125 -8.46 0.77 -0.56
N ARG A 126 -7.66 0.13 -1.40
CA ARG A 126 -7.85 -1.26 -1.83
C ARG A 126 -6.50 -1.97 -1.82
N ILE A 127 -6.48 -3.21 -1.38
CA ILE A 127 -5.33 -4.12 -1.51
C ILE A 127 -5.77 -5.31 -2.34
N THR A 128 -5.02 -5.62 -3.39
CA THR A 128 -5.28 -6.77 -4.27
C THR A 128 -4.05 -7.67 -4.28
N PRO A 129 -4.14 -8.93 -3.80
CA PRO A 129 -3.08 -9.91 -4.00
C PRO A 129 -2.90 -10.19 -5.50
N LEU A 130 -1.66 -10.25 -5.96
CA LEU A 130 -1.33 -10.40 -7.36
C LEU A 130 -1.08 -11.87 -7.70
N TYR A 131 -2.07 -12.49 -8.34
CA TYR A 131 -1.98 -13.84 -8.91
C TYR A 131 -1.77 -13.81 -10.42
N GLU A 132 -2.21 -12.73 -11.05
CA GLU A 132 -2.20 -12.48 -12.48
C GLU A 132 -1.73 -11.06 -12.75
N ALA A 133 -1.52 -10.73 -14.03
CA ALA A 133 -1.19 -9.38 -14.44
C ALA A 133 -2.28 -8.37 -13.98
N ALA A 134 -1.84 -7.23 -13.48
CA ALA A 134 -2.73 -6.16 -13.04
C ALA A 134 -2.44 -4.87 -13.81
N HIS A 135 -3.48 -4.04 -13.96
CA HIS A 135 -3.37 -2.74 -14.60
C HIS A 135 -3.75 -1.63 -13.62
N VAL A 136 -2.95 -0.57 -13.59
CA VAL A 136 -3.21 0.63 -12.82
C VAL A 136 -3.61 1.76 -13.76
N GLN A 137 -4.73 2.41 -13.46
CA GLN A 137 -5.20 3.59 -14.19
C GLN A 137 -4.62 4.87 -13.58
N THR A 138 -4.56 5.92 -14.38
CA THR A 138 -4.18 7.28 -13.94
C THR A 138 -5.19 7.85 -12.92
N GLY A 139 -4.75 8.80 -12.10
CA GLY A 139 -5.60 9.50 -11.13
C GLY A 139 -5.70 8.84 -9.75
N CYS A 140 -4.98 7.75 -9.50
CA CYS A 140 -4.87 7.13 -8.18
C CYS A 140 -3.40 7.05 -7.74
N PHE A 141 -3.18 6.93 -6.43
CA PHE A 141 -1.89 6.48 -5.92
C PHE A 141 -1.87 4.95 -5.96
N ALA A 142 -0.79 4.38 -6.48
CA ALA A 142 -0.60 2.94 -6.52
C ALA A 142 0.78 2.56 -5.95
N LEU A 143 0.83 1.47 -5.20
CA LEU A 143 2.04 0.90 -4.64
C LEU A 143 2.00 -0.62 -4.77
N VAL A 144 3.07 -1.21 -5.30
CA VAL A 144 3.23 -2.65 -5.36
C VAL A 144 4.26 -3.10 -4.34
N VAL A 145 3.90 -4.10 -3.55
CA VAL A 145 4.82 -4.78 -2.63
C VAL A 145 5.00 -6.20 -3.13
N THR A 146 6.21 -6.54 -3.53
CA THR A 146 6.56 -7.90 -3.92
C THR A 146 7.10 -8.68 -2.72
N LEU A 147 6.70 -9.95 -2.59
CA LEU A 147 6.94 -10.73 -1.38
C LEU A 147 8.01 -11.80 -1.53
N ARG A 148 8.00 -12.50 -2.62
CA ARG A 148 8.86 -13.69 -2.83
C ARG A 148 9.33 -13.79 -4.26
N ALA A 149 8.96 -12.85 -5.08
CA ALA A 149 9.29 -12.82 -6.49
C ALA A 149 9.45 -11.38 -6.95
N SER A 150 10.12 -11.20 -8.06
CA SER A 150 10.14 -9.94 -8.79
C SER A 150 8.78 -9.66 -9.40
N CYS A 151 8.51 -8.41 -9.78
CA CYS A 151 7.45 -8.08 -10.71
C CYS A 151 8.02 -7.28 -11.88
N ILE A 152 7.36 -7.40 -13.02
CA ILE A 152 7.68 -6.62 -14.21
C ILE A 152 6.68 -5.47 -14.27
N VAL A 153 7.15 -4.24 -14.33
CA VAL A 153 6.30 -3.05 -14.42
C VAL A 153 6.56 -2.35 -15.75
N CYS A 154 5.52 -2.25 -16.56
CA CYS A 154 5.57 -1.60 -17.87
C CYS A 154 4.65 -0.38 -17.89
N ALA A 155 5.16 0.78 -18.29
CA ALA A 155 4.36 1.96 -18.59
C ALA A 155 4.03 1.98 -20.09
N THR A 156 2.74 2.05 -20.45
CA THR A 156 2.28 1.88 -21.83
C THR A 156 2.41 3.10 -22.73
N ASP A 157 2.90 4.23 -22.22
CA ASP A 157 3.01 5.48 -22.99
C ASP A 157 4.39 5.74 -23.62
N SER A 158 5.35 4.90 -23.40
CA SER A 158 6.63 4.95 -24.10
C SER A 158 6.69 3.82 -25.10
N THR A 159 7.09 4.12 -26.34
CA THR A 159 7.47 3.16 -27.37
C THR A 159 8.61 2.23 -26.92
N ASP A 160 9.20 2.53 -25.78
CA ASP A 160 10.18 1.72 -25.08
C ASP A 160 9.50 1.07 -23.88
N ALA A 161 9.07 -0.18 -24.03
CA ALA A 161 8.71 -1.03 -22.91
C ALA A 161 9.97 -1.24 -22.05
N ILE A 162 10.13 -0.44 -21.01
CA ILE A 162 11.23 -0.62 -20.09
C ILE A 162 10.79 -1.69 -19.09
N VAL A 163 11.23 -2.90 -19.36
CA VAL A 163 11.10 -4.02 -18.43
C VAL A 163 12.07 -3.77 -17.28
N HIS A 164 11.56 -3.33 -16.16
CA HIS A 164 12.33 -3.32 -14.92
C HIS A 164 12.21 -4.69 -14.28
N ASP A 165 13.23 -5.47 -14.50
CA ASP A 165 13.47 -6.70 -13.76
C ASP A 165 13.95 -6.28 -12.34
N ALA A 166 13.03 -6.18 -11.39
CA ALA A 166 13.39 -6.05 -10.00
C ALA A 166 13.81 -7.44 -9.48
N VAL A 167 14.97 -7.92 -9.96
CA VAL A 167 15.52 -9.19 -9.52
C VAL A 167 16.05 -9.03 -8.12
N HIS A 168 15.32 -9.48 -7.13
CA HIS A 168 15.91 -10.11 -5.97
C HIS A 168 14.97 -11.20 -5.47
N VAL A 169 15.37 -12.43 -5.70
CA VAL A 169 14.86 -13.59 -4.98
C VAL A 169 15.26 -13.39 -3.51
N ALA A 170 14.41 -12.73 -2.75
CA ALA A 170 14.61 -12.60 -1.33
C ALA A 170 13.84 -13.71 -0.64
N SER A 171 14.54 -14.50 0.14
CA SER A 171 13.97 -15.54 1.00
C SER A 171 13.18 -14.97 2.19
N ARG A 172 13.11 -13.64 2.34
CA ARG A 172 12.40 -12.93 3.41
C ARG A 172 11.76 -11.66 2.88
N ILE A 173 10.56 -11.32 3.37
CA ILE A 173 9.82 -10.07 3.04
C ILE A 173 10.68 -8.81 3.22
N ALA A 174 11.57 -8.81 4.21
CA ALA A 174 12.45 -7.68 4.50
C ALA A 174 13.31 -7.22 3.31
N ASP A 175 13.57 -8.13 2.35
CA ASP A 175 14.44 -7.87 1.22
C ASP A 175 13.67 -7.60 -0.09
N CYS A 176 12.33 -7.61 -0.06
CA CYS A 176 11.52 -7.34 -1.24
C CYS A 176 11.46 -5.85 -1.58
N PRO A 177 11.55 -5.46 -2.85
CA PRO A 177 11.38 -4.07 -3.26
C PRO A 177 9.92 -3.64 -3.13
N ALA A 178 9.71 -2.40 -2.68
CA ALA A 178 8.44 -1.71 -2.80
C ALA A 178 8.50 -0.78 -4.01
N LEU A 179 7.50 -0.84 -4.86
CA LEU A 179 7.36 0.00 -6.03
C LEU A 179 6.28 1.05 -5.75
N ASP A 180 6.67 2.32 -5.81
CA ASP A 180 5.80 3.47 -5.61
C ASP A 180 5.54 4.15 -6.96
N ILE A 181 4.28 4.23 -7.35
CA ILE A 181 3.85 4.86 -8.61
C ILE A 181 3.08 6.13 -8.27
N ALA A 182 3.73 7.28 -8.34
CA ALA A 182 3.09 8.56 -8.08
C ALA A 182 2.16 8.96 -9.25
N PRO A 183 0.91 9.38 -8.98
CA PRO A 183 -0.06 9.73 -10.03
C PRO A 183 0.38 10.86 -10.95
N SER A 184 1.20 11.79 -10.44
CA SER A 184 1.66 12.97 -11.17
C SER A 184 2.58 12.68 -12.34
N ASN A 185 3.00 11.44 -12.50
CA ASN A 185 4.06 11.08 -13.44
C ASN A 185 3.59 10.19 -14.59
N ILE A 186 2.32 9.76 -14.56
CA ILE A 186 1.69 9.07 -15.69
C ILE A 186 0.89 10.12 -16.46
N LYS A 187 1.21 10.37 -17.74
CA LYS A 187 0.45 11.28 -18.59
C LYS A 187 -1.01 10.82 -18.67
N ASP A 188 -1.93 11.76 -18.79
CA ASP A 188 -3.37 11.47 -18.94
C ASP A 188 -3.59 10.38 -20.00
N GLY A 189 -4.23 9.28 -19.60
CA GLY A 189 -4.51 8.13 -20.46
C GLY A 189 -3.50 6.98 -20.37
N GLY A 190 -2.37 7.15 -19.69
CA GLY A 190 -1.38 6.08 -19.52
C GLY A 190 -1.86 4.94 -18.63
N LYS A 191 -1.45 3.72 -18.96
CA LYS A 191 -1.67 2.52 -18.15
C LYS A 191 -0.33 1.97 -17.70
N VAL A 192 -0.29 1.47 -16.48
CA VAL A 192 0.85 0.69 -15.99
C VAL A 192 0.39 -0.75 -15.87
N SER A 193 1.09 -1.67 -16.51
CA SER A 193 0.90 -3.10 -16.31
C SER A 193 1.92 -3.63 -15.29
N ILE A 194 1.46 -4.57 -14.47
CA ILE A 194 2.25 -5.26 -13.47
C ILE A 194 2.10 -6.74 -13.77
N GLU A 195 3.20 -7.42 -14.06
CA GLU A 195 3.21 -8.80 -14.52
C GLU A 195 4.10 -9.66 -13.63
N ALA A 196 3.72 -10.93 -13.49
CA ALA A 196 4.56 -11.92 -12.83
C ALA A 196 5.72 -12.32 -13.74
N PRO A 197 6.93 -12.51 -13.21
CA PRO A 197 7.96 -13.22 -13.93
C PRO A 197 7.54 -14.66 -14.20
N PRO A 198 8.08 -15.29 -15.23
CA PRO A 198 7.93 -16.74 -15.41
C PRO A 198 8.32 -17.47 -14.12
N ASP A 199 7.52 -18.45 -13.72
CA ASP A 199 7.74 -19.29 -12.52
C ASP A 199 7.63 -18.57 -11.15
N ALA A 200 7.08 -17.36 -11.08
CA ALA A 200 6.84 -16.68 -9.81
C ALA A 200 5.82 -17.44 -8.97
N PRO A 201 6.07 -17.64 -7.65
CA PRO A 201 5.06 -18.21 -6.75
C PRO A 201 3.87 -17.27 -6.63
N ALA A 202 2.65 -17.80 -6.66
CA ALA A 202 1.43 -17.00 -6.49
C ALA A 202 0.97 -16.97 -5.01
N PRO A 203 0.55 -15.82 -4.48
CA PRO A 203 0.65 -14.49 -5.08
C PRO A 203 2.10 -13.99 -5.11
N TYR A 204 2.51 -13.36 -6.21
CA TYR A 204 3.86 -12.81 -6.34
C TYR A 204 4.03 -11.44 -5.67
N GLY A 205 2.94 -10.80 -5.30
CA GLY A 205 2.93 -9.50 -4.63
C GLY A 205 1.54 -9.04 -4.24
N ALA A 206 1.45 -7.80 -3.83
CA ALA A 206 0.19 -7.11 -3.55
C ALA A 206 0.21 -5.70 -4.13
N LEU A 207 -0.87 -5.33 -4.80
CA LEU A 207 -1.12 -3.99 -5.32
C LEU A 207 -2.01 -3.23 -4.32
N VAL A 208 -1.55 -2.07 -3.85
CA VAL A 208 -2.34 -1.13 -3.07
C VAL A 208 -2.75 0.03 -3.97
N ILE A 209 -4.02 0.37 -3.97
CA ILE A 209 -4.55 1.54 -4.66
C ILE A 209 -5.23 2.45 -3.66
N ILE A 210 -4.91 3.74 -3.73
CA ILE A 210 -5.59 4.81 -2.98
C ILE A 210 -6.25 5.74 -4.00
N GLU A 211 -7.56 5.88 -3.90
CA GLU A 211 -8.37 6.73 -4.77
C GLU A 211 -9.02 7.85 -3.96
N ALA A 212 -9.02 9.08 -4.48
CA ALA A 212 -9.83 10.14 -3.94
C ALA A 212 -11.32 9.86 -4.22
N VAL A 213 -12.17 10.02 -3.21
CA VAL A 213 -13.62 9.90 -3.38
C VAL A 213 -14.13 11.18 -4.04
N SER A 214 -14.68 11.06 -5.27
CA SER A 214 -15.28 12.18 -6.00
C SER A 214 -16.44 12.78 -5.19
N GLY A 215 -16.28 14.02 -4.67
CA GLY A 215 -17.29 14.70 -3.85
C GLY A 215 -16.76 15.34 -2.55
N GLY A 216 -15.55 15.00 -2.12
CA GLY A 216 -14.90 15.67 -0.99
C GLY A 216 -14.28 17.00 -1.45
N ARG A 217 -14.99 18.13 -1.26
CA ARG A 217 -14.39 19.47 -1.40
C ARG A 217 -13.16 19.55 -0.50
N ARG A 218 -12.04 19.99 -1.07
CA ARG A 218 -10.91 20.46 -0.24
C ARG A 218 -11.42 21.54 0.70
N ALA A 219 -11.16 21.40 1.99
CA ALA A 219 -11.51 22.38 3.02
C ALA A 219 -10.64 23.67 2.96
N ALA A 220 -10.14 24.04 1.77
CA ALA A 220 -9.24 25.17 1.58
C ALA A 220 -9.92 26.45 1.06
N ASP A 221 -11.22 26.45 0.73
CA ASP A 221 -11.91 27.62 0.14
C ASP A 221 -12.95 28.29 1.08
N ALA A 222 -12.79 28.18 2.39
CA ALA A 222 -13.73 28.77 3.34
C ALA A 222 -13.26 30.11 3.96
N ASP A 223 -12.30 30.81 3.34
CA ASP A 223 -11.87 32.13 3.84
C ASP A 223 -11.88 33.19 2.75
N SER A 224 -13.08 33.46 2.20
CA SER A 224 -13.37 34.64 1.39
C SER A 224 -14.72 35.22 1.79
N LEU A 225 -14.77 35.85 2.97
CA LEU A 225 -15.88 36.71 3.32
C LEU A 225 -15.70 38.07 2.62
N PRO A 226 -16.70 38.57 1.87
CA PRO A 226 -16.64 39.90 1.30
C PRO A 226 -16.74 40.95 2.39
N SER A 227 -15.75 41.83 2.44
CA SER A 227 -15.76 43.03 3.28
C SER A 227 -16.99 43.88 2.96
N LYS A 228 -17.87 44.06 3.93
CA LYS A 228 -18.95 45.06 3.86
C LYS A 228 -18.36 46.47 3.83
N GLY A 229 -18.49 47.11 2.66
CA GLY A 229 -18.21 48.53 2.49
C GLY A 229 -19.09 49.37 3.44
N LYS A 230 -18.44 50.29 4.13
CA LYS A 230 -19.09 51.43 4.77
C LYS A 230 -19.64 52.35 3.69
N GLN A 231 -20.91 52.67 3.76
CA GLN A 231 -21.46 53.92 3.20
C GLN A 231 -21.99 54.78 4.32
N ALA A 232 -21.69 56.05 4.10
CA ALA A 232 -21.96 57.24 4.93
C ALA A 232 -23.39 57.38 5.44
#